data_bd0173bb0535938ff52bd0a2dd6399ee
#
_entry.id   bd0173bb0535938ff52bd0a2dd6399ee
#
_cell.length_a   1.000
_cell.length_b   1.000
_cell.length_c   1.000
_cell.angle_alpha   90.00
_cell.angle_beta   90.00
_cell.angle_gamma   90.00
#
_symmetry.space_group_name_H-M   'P 1'
#
loop_
_entity.id
_entity.type
_entity.pdbx_description
1 polymer ?
#
loop_
_entity_poly.entity_id
_entity_poly.type
_entity_poly.pdbx_seq_one_letter_code
_entity_poly.pdbx_strand_id
1 'polypeptide(L)'
;MHAAIEGRDTLALMPTGSGKSLTYQLAAMLRPTPTLVLSPLIALMKDQVDKLPPKVASTATFVNSSLSVEESAARLTKVASGETRLVYAAPERLRQARFVEMLRTIGIGLVVVDEVHCVSMWGHDFRPDYLFIRRGLEELGGPTVLGMTATATPETARDIGVALGREPEVVHTSVVRPNLRYDVARVANAEDRLQILVERLRALRGGSSIVYARSRRSTEEFARVLRGHGFRAEHYHAGLESEERTRVQDDFVAGRTQAVVATTAFGMGIDKPDVRLVCLVNYPDSLEGYVQMIGRAGRDGVPSETLLLASPSDAVALRRFAVSDVPAPSDLRAIYRALRDAGRSMDPAELNSLVPERDPRVLVGMLEQAGLVRRGFDDGRRMNVELLAAPDDAAVRVESLLDRARLVAEARAERIIAFAETRTCRHAQVAEHFGEQFVPPCGMCDVCAPRAETSTAVLPAPPLPEDVGEAIVDAVAGLTWPIGRRSLVATLCGSLKAPPSARSSLAYRLLAAATEADVKRWVQLLELAGALVEQTTPDGFRVLTADQDVARPRIRTGATIEDVDDGVAARLRTWRLERSRADGVPAYVVLHDSTLQELAAVKPQTHDELAGVKGFGPVKLERYADDLLAVITS
;
A
#
# COMPACT_ATOMS: atom_id res chain seq x y z
N MET A 1 -20.81 20.73 13.48
CA MET A 1 -21.90 21.40 12.73
C MET A 1 -22.30 22.73 13.40
N HIS A 2 -22.75 22.77 14.65
CA HIS A 2 -23.15 24.03 15.33
C HIS A 2 -22.08 25.10 15.26
N ALA A 3 -20.83 24.80 15.63
CA ALA A 3 -19.72 25.74 15.57
C ALA A 3 -19.55 26.38 14.19
N ALA A 4 -19.62 25.58 13.13
CA ALA A 4 -19.51 26.08 11.76
C ALA A 4 -20.73 26.97 11.35
N ILE A 5 -21.93 26.65 11.83
CA ILE A 5 -23.13 27.49 11.59
C ILE A 5 -22.98 28.82 12.30
N GLU A 6 -22.45 28.82 13.52
CA GLU A 6 -22.22 30.03 14.35
C GLU A 6 -21.03 30.88 13.88
N GLY A 7 -20.33 30.47 12.83
CA GLY A 7 -19.21 31.23 12.26
C GLY A 7 -17.87 30.98 12.97
N ARG A 8 -17.72 29.87 13.72
CA ARG A 8 -16.48 29.47 14.36
C ARG A 8 -15.69 28.54 13.47
N ASP A 9 -14.41 28.82 13.26
CA ASP A 9 -13.50 27.92 12.55
C ASP A 9 -13.44 26.59 13.31
N THR A 10 -13.61 25.49 12.59
CA THR A 10 -13.77 24.17 13.18
C THR A 10 -12.91 23.13 12.45
N LEU A 11 -12.24 22.28 13.21
CA LEU A 11 -11.56 21.08 12.70
C LEU A 11 -12.29 19.85 13.22
N ALA A 12 -13.00 19.14 12.35
CA ALA A 12 -13.77 17.95 12.67
C ALA A 12 -12.95 16.68 12.37
N LEU A 13 -12.53 15.98 13.42
CA LEU A 13 -11.83 14.69 13.34
C LEU A 13 -12.87 13.58 13.45
N MET A 14 -13.27 13.02 12.31
CA MET A 14 -14.38 12.10 12.20
C MET A 14 -13.98 10.88 11.35
N PRO A 15 -14.16 9.63 11.81
CA PRO A 15 -13.79 8.44 11.05
C PRO A 15 -14.56 8.36 9.72
N THR A 16 -14.05 7.56 8.80
CA THR A 16 -14.74 7.29 7.54
C THR A 16 -16.11 6.62 7.82
N GLY A 17 -17.14 7.07 7.13
CA GLY A 17 -18.51 6.55 7.31
C GLY A 17 -19.31 7.16 8.48
N SER A 18 -18.74 8.11 9.23
CA SER A 18 -19.43 8.77 10.37
C SER A 18 -20.37 9.93 9.98
N GLY A 19 -20.58 10.17 8.69
CA GLY A 19 -21.47 11.23 8.23
C GLY A 19 -20.79 12.59 8.01
N LYS A 20 -19.49 12.63 7.73
CA LYS A 20 -18.77 13.87 7.39
C LYS A 20 -19.50 14.71 6.35
N SER A 21 -19.89 14.10 5.21
CA SER A 21 -20.59 14.82 4.14
C SER A 21 -21.91 15.42 4.61
N LEU A 22 -22.70 14.69 5.38
CA LEU A 22 -23.96 15.17 5.91
C LEU A 22 -23.77 16.39 6.82
N THR A 23 -22.69 16.43 7.60
CA THR A 23 -22.38 17.52 8.52
C THR A 23 -22.24 18.85 7.80
N TYR A 24 -21.47 18.92 6.72
CA TYR A 24 -21.30 20.18 5.98
C TYR A 24 -22.47 20.48 5.04
N GLN A 25 -23.13 19.47 4.50
CA GLN A 25 -24.32 19.65 3.66
C GLN A 25 -25.45 20.32 4.46
N LEU A 26 -25.70 19.85 5.68
CA LEU A 26 -26.66 20.49 6.58
C LEU A 26 -26.23 21.91 6.98
N ALA A 27 -24.95 22.12 7.29
CA ALA A 27 -24.43 23.45 7.59
C ALA A 27 -24.64 24.42 6.41
N ALA A 28 -24.37 23.98 5.18
CA ALA A 28 -24.56 24.75 3.95
C ALA A 28 -26.04 25.16 3.74
N MET A 29 -26.96 24.28 4.07
CA MET A 29 -28.40 24.55 3.92
C MET A 29 -28.93 25.54 4.95
N LEU A 30 -28.33 25.62 6.14
CA LEU A 30 -28.75 26.46 7.25
C LEU A 30 -28.11 27.85 7.24
N ARG A 31 -26.98 28.03 6.50
CA ARG A 31 -26.34 29.34 6.39
C ARG A 31 -26.99 30.17 5.28
N PRO A 32 -27.08 31.51 5.45
CA PRO A 32 -27.63 32.39 4.42
C PRO A 32 -26.71 32.56 3.19
N THR A 33 -25.41 32.39 3.37
CA THR A 33 -24.37 32.57 2.35
C THR A 33 -23.98 31.27 1.69
N PRO A 34 -23.51 31.28 0.43
CA PRO A 34 -23.01 30.08 -0.25
C PRO A 34 -21.82 29.43 0.48
N THR A 35 -21.73 28.12 0.33
CA THR A 35 -20.67 27.28 0.90
C THR A 35 -19.81 26.71 -0.22
N LEU A 36 -18.50 26.89 -0.10
CA LEU A 36 -17.50 26.25 -0.97
C LEU A 36 -16.97 24.99 -0.30
N VAL A 37 -17.03 23.85 -0.97
CA VAL A 37 -16.43 22.59 -0.52
C VAL A 37 -15.23 22.26 -1.38
N LEU A 38 -14.06 22.29 -0.78
CA LEU A 38 -12.80 21.88 -1.39
C LEU A 38 -12.59 20.40 -1.16
N SER A 39 -12.57 19.60 -2.21
CA SER A 39 -12.35 18.14 -2.15
C SER A 39 -11.27 17.72 -3.16
N PRO A 40 -10.38 16.77 -2.78
CA PRO A 40 -9.24 16.41 -3.63
C PRO A 40 -9.60 15.51 -4.82
N LEU A 41 -10.85 15.07 -4.93
CA LEU A 41 -11.26 14.04 -5.87
C LEU A 41 -12.38 14.50 -6.79
N ILE A 42 -12.03 14.72 -8.05
CA ILE A 42 -12.96 15.17 -9.10
C ILE A 42 -14.14 14.18 -9.27
N ALA A 43 -13.86 12.87 -9.30
CA ALA A 43 -14.90 11.83 -9.41
C ALA A 43 -15.86 11.84 -8.21
N LEU A 44 -15.35 12.11 -7.02
CA LEU A 44 -16.15 12.17 -5.79
C LEU A 44 -17.13 13.34 -5.79
N MET A 45 -16.74 14.47 -6.39
CA MET A 45 -17.60 15.67 -6.41
C MET A 45 -18.89 15.40 -7.16
N LYS A 46 -18.80 14.73 -8.31
CA LYS A 46 -19.99 14.33 -9.09
C LYS A 46 -20.87 13.38 -8.28
N ASP A 47 -20.29 12.33 -7.73
CA ASP A 47 -20.98 11.36 -6.88
C ASP A 47 -21.65 12.00 -5.65
N GLN A 48 -20.98 12.98 -5.04
CA GLN A 48 -21.53 13.73 -3.90
C GLN A 48 -22.77 14.53 -4.29
N VAL A 49 -22.74 15.16 -5.47
CA VAL A 49 -23.91 15.92 -5.98
C VAL A 49 -25.03 14.98 -6.42
N ASP A 50 -24.71 13.91 -7.13
CA ASP A 50 -25.71 12.96 -7.67
C ASP A 50 -26.45 12.18 -6.55
N LYS A 51 -25.78 11.96 -5.41
CA LYS A 51 -26.37 11.27 -4.23
C LYS A 51 -27.14 12.19 -3.28
N LEU A 52 -27.17 13.51 -3.54
CA LEU A 52 -27.93 14.43 -2.71
C LEU A 52 -29.43 14.20 -2.87
N PRO A 53 -30.23 14.41 -1.81
CA PRO A 53 -31.68 14.48 -1.94
C PRO A 53 -32.06 15.51 -3.01
N PRO A 54 -33.10 15.28 -3.83
CA PRO A 54 -33.43 16.14 -4.98
C PRO A 54 -33.53 17.64 -4.65
N LYS A 55 -34.08 17.98 -3.48
CA LYS A 55 -34.19 19.37 -3.01
C LYS A 55 -32.84 20.02 -2.71
N VAL A 56 -31.82 19.25 -2.31
CA VAL A 56 -30.46 19.74 -2.06
C VAL A 56 -29.67 19.74 -3.34
N ALA A 57 -29.81 18.69 -4.16
CA ALA A 57 -29.15 18.57 -5.46
C ALA A 57 -29.43 19.76 -6.38
N SER A 58 -30.67 20.27 -6.39
CA SER A 58 -31.05 21.45 -7.18
C SER A 58 -30.31 22.74 -6.74
N THR A 59 -29.78 22.77 -5.52
CA THR A 59 -29.01 23.90 -4.98
C THR A 59 -27.50 23.64 -4.87
N ALA A 60 -27.03 22.52 -5.47
CA ALA A 60 -25.63 22.13 -5.44
C ALA A 60 -25.04 22.09 -6.86
N THR A 61 -23.76 22.39 -6.96
CA THR A 61 -23.00 22.25 -8.21
C THR A 61 -21.55 21.86 -7.95
N PHE A 62 -20.84 21.45 -9.00
CA PHE A 62 -19.39 21.26 -8.93
C PHE A 62 -18.69 22.03 -10.06
N VAL A 63 -17.46 22.47 -9.79
CA VAL A 63 -16.59 23.17 -10.74
C VAL A 63 -15.21 22.54 -10.67
N ASN A 64 -14.84 21.80 -11.71
CA ASN A 64 -13.56 21.09 -11.79
C ASN A 64 -12.95 21.18 -13.20
N SER A 65 -11.81 20.54 -13.43
CA SER A 65 -11.08 20.58 -14.70
C SER A 65 -11.71 19.75 -15.83
N SER A 66 -12.78 18.96 -15.55
CA SER A 66 -13.47 18.18 -16.57
C SER A 66 -14.55 18.99 -17.32
N LEU A 67 -14.89 20.18 -16.81
CA LEU A 67 -15.90 21.08 -17.41
C LEU A 67 -15.26 22.00 -18.44
N SER A 68 -16.04 22.34 -19.48
CA SER A 68 -15.66 23.42 -20.40
C SER A 68 -15.68 24.78 -19.68
N VAL A 69 -15.06 25.79 -20.32
CA VAL A 69 -15.04 27.16 -19.78
C VAL A 69 -16.47 27.71 -19.68
N GLU A 70 -17.29 27.43 -20.70
CA GLU A 70 -18.69 27.88 -20.80
C GLU A 70 -19.56 27.22 -19.73
N GLU A 71 -19.40 25.90 -19.53
CA GLU A 71 -20.13 25.19 -18.48
C GLU A 71 -19.74 25.68 -17.09
N SER A 72 -18.45 25.91 -16.85
CA SER A 72 -17.97 26.47 -15.59
C SER A 72 -18.56 27.86 -15.33
N ALA A 73 -18.57 28.74 -16.34
CA ALA A 73 -19.15 30.08 -16.23
C ALA A 73 -20.67 30.03 -15.96
N ALA A 74 -21.41 29.17 -16.69
CA ALA A 74 -22.85 29.01 -16.49
C ALA A 74 -23.19 28.52 -15.05
N ARG A 75 -22.43 27.56 -14.51
CA ARG A 75 -22.60 27.07 -13.13
C ARG A 75 -22.33 28.16 -12.09
N LEU A 76 -21.28 28.94 -12.30
CA LEU A 76 -20.92 30.02 -11.38
C LEU A 76 -21.92 31.20 -11.45
N THR A 77 -22.54 31.43 -12.60
CA THR A 77 -23.64 32.42 -12.71
C THR A 77 -24.83 32.02 -11.84
N LYS A 78 -25.18 30.71 -11.77
CA LYS A 78 -26.23 30.21 -10.86
C LYS A 78 -25.86 30.36 -9.39
N VAL A 79 -24.56 30.28 -9.06
CA VAL A 79 -24.12 30.56 -7.70
C VAL A 79 -24.28 32.05 -7.37
N ALA A 80 -23.92 32.94 -8.32
CA ALA A 80 -24.06 34.39 -8.15
C ALA A 80 -25.53 34.83 -8.03
N SER A 81 -26.47 34.18 -8.73
CA SER A 81 -27.90 34.46 -8.62
C SER A 81 -28.54 33.95 -7.31
N GLY A 82 -27.79 33.17 -6.51
CA GLY A 82 -28.30 32.55 -5.28
C GLY A 82 -29.12 31.26 -5.52
N GLU A 83 -29.24 30.80 -6.76
CA GLU A 83 -29.89 29.52 -7.10
C GLU A 83 -29.09 28.34 -6.53
N THR A 84 -27.76 28.44 -6.50
CA THR A 84 -26.87 27.41 -6.00
C THR A 84 -26.20 27.87 -4.71
N ARG A 85 -26.28 27.07 -3.66
CA ARG A 85 -25.72 27.35 -2.33
C ARG A 85 -24.53 26.50 -1.96
N LEU A 86 -24.36 25.35 -2.60
CA LEU A 86 -23.30 24.40 -2.31
C LEU A 86 -22.43 24.17 -3.56
N VAL A 87 -21.19 24.62 -3.50
CA VAL A 87 -20.25 24.58 -4.62
C VAL A 87 -19.09 23.65 -4.28
N TYR A 88 -18.96 22.55 -4.99
CA TYR A 88 -17.79 21.67 -4.90
C TYR A 88 -16.72 22.12 -5.88
N ALA A 89 -15.49 22.24 -5.43
CA ALA A 89 -14.34 22.56 -6.27
C ALA A 89 -13.10 21.78 -5.83
N ALA A 90 -12.20 21.55 -6.78
CA ALA A 90 -10.89 21.02 -6.46
C ALA A 90 -9.97 22.13 -5.95
N PRO A 91 -9.08 21.87 -4.97
CA PRO A 91 -8.20 22.87 -4.36
C PRO A 91 -7.35 23.65 -5.37
N GLU A 92 -6.93 23.00 -6.46
CA GLU A 92 -6.16 23.64 -7.55
C GLU A 92 -6.92 24.79 -8.23
N ARG A 93 -8.25 24.84 -8.13
CA ARG A 93 -9.04 25.95 -8.68
C ARG A 93 -8.79 27.27 -7.95
N LEU A 94 -8.42 27.22 -6.66
CA LEU A 94 -8.07 28.42 -5.90
C LEU A 94 -6.83 29.14 -6.45
N ARG A 95 -6.00 28.46 -7.24
CA ARG A 95 -4.84 29.09 -7.90
C ARG A 95 -5.21 29.91 -9.14
N GLN A 96 -6.47 29.87 -9.57
CA GLN A 96 -6.96 30.61 -10.70
C GLN A 96 -7.57 31.95 -10.22
N ALA A 97 -6.89 33.06 -10.49
CA ALA A 97 -7.32 34.38 -10.02
C ALA A 97 -8.78 34.70 -10.37
N ARG A 98 -9.21 34.39 -11.60
CA ARG A 98 -10.60 34.62 -12.05
C ARG A 98 -11.63 33.84 -11.24
N PHE A 99 -11.30 32.61 -10.86
CA PHE A 99 -12.18 31.80 -10.03
C PHE A 99 -12.34 32.37 -8.63
N VAL A 100 -11.24 32.76 -8.01
CA VAL A 100 -11.26 33.37 -6.66
C VAL A 100 -11.98 34.73 -6.68
N GLU A 101 -11.73 35.57 -7.68
CA GLU A 101 -12.42 36.88 -7.84
C GLU A 101 -13.93 36.70 -7.94
N MET A 102 -14.39 35.70 -8.71
CA MET A 102 -15.81 35.42 -8.86
C MET A 102 -16.41 34.94 -7.55
N LEU A 103 -15.75 34.03 -6.82
CA LEU A 103 -16.21 33.57 -5.51
C LEU A 103 -16.22 34.71 -4.47
N ARG A 104 -15.26 35.63 -4.55
CA ARG A 104 -15.22 36.82 -3.69
C ARG A 104 -16.43 37.72 -3.93
N THR A 105 -16.77 37.94 -5.20
CA THR A 105 -17.95 38.75 -5.59
C THR A 105 -19.25 38.12 -5.14
N ILE A 106 -19.34 36.80 -5.15
CA ILE A 106 -20.50 36.01 -4.67
C ILE A 106 -20.65 36.10 -3.14
N GLY A 107 -19.55 36.23 -2.39
CA GLY A 107 -19.57 36.32 -0.94
C GLY A 107 -19.70 34.94 -0.26
N ILE A 108 -18.68 34.09 -0.42
CA ILE A 108 -18.62 32.78 0.25
C ILE A 108 -18.53 32.97 1.78
N GLY A 109 -19.45 32.39 2.54
CA GLY A 109 -19.46 32.53 3.98
C GLY A 109 -18.93 31.31 4.75
N LEU A 110 -18.84 30.15 4.10
CA LEU A 110 -18.26 28.93 4.67
C LEU A 110 -17.40 28.24 3.63
N VAL A 111 -16.17 27.90 4.01
CA VAL A 111 -15.29 27.02 3.23
C VAL A 111 -15.11 25.72 3.99
N VAL A 112 -15.55 24.63 3.39
CA VAL A 112 -15.30 23.27 3.86
C VAL A 112 -14.05 22.74 3.17
N VAL A 113 -13.09 22.26 3.95
CA VAL A 113 -11.89 21.60 3.43
C VAL A 113 -11.97 20.13 3.76
N ASP A 114 -12.38 19.33 2.78
CA ASP A 114 -12.43 17.87 2.92
C ASP A 114 -11.02 17.28 2.79
N GLU A 115 -10.77 16.19 3.51
CA GLU A 115 -9.44 15.59 3.67
C GLU A 115 -8.36 16.64 4.01
N VAL A 116 -8.68 17.53 4.96
CA VAL A 116 -7.83 18.68 5.30
C VAL A 116 -6.42 18.31 5.77
N HIS A 117 -6.18 17.04 6.17
CA HIS A 117 -4.85 16.54 6.50
C HIS A 117 -3.86 16.65 5.32
N CYS A 118 -4.37 16.74 4.08
CA CYS A 118 -3.55 16.97 2.87
C CYS A 118 -2.82 18.34 2.86
N VAL A 119 -3.19 19.28 3.73
CA VAL A 119 -2.49 20.58 3.85
C VAL A 119 -1.17 20.45 4.60
N SER A 120 -1.03 19.43 5.46
CA SER A 120 0.19 19.23 6.22
C SER A 120 1.27 18.58 5.35
N MET A 121 2.38 19.30 5.10
CA MET A 121 3.54 18.74 4.40
C MET A 121 4.13 17.51 5.10
N TRP A 122 3.83 17.40 6.38
CA TRP A 122 4.20 16.28 7.23
C TRP A 122 3.09 15.23 7.32
N GLY A 123 1.98 15.40 6.58
CA GLY A 123 0.86 14.48 6.47
C GLY A 123 1.20 13.23 5.62
N HIS A 124 0.46 12.15 5.80
CA HIS A 124 0.63 10.90 5.06
C HIS A 124 0.11 10.96 3.61
N ASP A 125 -0.70 11.95 3.27
CA ASP A 125 -1.25 12.22 1.92
C ASP A 125 -1.12 13.72 1.61
N PHE A 126 0.11 14.25 1.68
CA PHE A 126 0.37 15.64 1.36
C PHE A 126 0.05 15.97 -0.09
N ARG A 127 -0.68 17.07 -0.30
CA ARG A 127 -1.02 17.58 -1.65
C ARG A 127 -0.64 19.03 -1.79
N PRO A 128 0.28 19.37 -2.71
CA PRO A 128 0.80 20.75 -2.86
C PRO A 128 -0.28 21.80 -3.13
N ASP A 129 -1.39 21.37 -3.74
CA ASP A 129 -2.51 22.26 -4.04
C ASP A 129 -3.22 22.78 -2.79
N TYR A 130 -3.14 22.03 -1.69
CA TYR A 130 -3.71 22.43 -0.40
C TYR A 130 -2.94 23.57 0.27
N LEU A 131 -1.67 23.75 -0.01
CA LEU A 131 -0.88 24.88 0.53
C LEU A 131 -1.44 26.24 0.09
N PHE A 132 -2.10 26.28 -1.06
CA PHE A 132 -2.68 27.51 -1.58
C PHE A 132 -4.03 27.87 -0.92
N ILE A 133 -4.61 26.99 -0.13
CA ILE A 133 -5.92 27.21 0.52
C ILE A 133 -5.85 28.42 1.46
N ARG A 134 -4.78 28.56 2.25
CA ARG A 134 -4.61 29.73 3.13
C ARG A 134 -4.74 31.04 2.36
N ARG A 135 -4.02 31.20 1.27
CA ARG A 135 -4.09 32.39 0.43
C ARG A 135 -5.48 32.55 -0.18
N GLY A 136 -6.08 31.46 -0.65
CA GLY A 136 -7.45 31.48 -1.15
C GLY A 136 -8.45 32.00 -0.11
N LEU A 137 -8.31 31.57 1.15
CA LEU A 137 -9.15 32.05 2.27
C LEU A 137 -8.96 33.55 2.52
N GLU A 138 -7.72 34.03 2.50
CA GLU A 138 -7.40 35.47 2.66
C GLU A 138 -8.05 36.31 1.54
N GLU A 139 -7.91 35.87 0.27
CA GLU A 139 -8.48 36.54 -0.90
C GLU A 139 -10.03 36.50 -0.91
N LEU A 140 -10.64 35.49 -0.34
CA LEU A 140 -12.11 35.39 -0.18
C LEU A 140 -12.67 36.24 0.96
N GLY A 141 -11.83 37.00 1.65
CA GLY A 141 -12.26 37.88 2.76
C GLY A 141 -12.40 37.18 4.10
N GLY A 142 -11.74 36.03 4.28
CA GLY A 142 -11.68 35.32 5.57
C GLY A 142 -12.98 34.60 5.95
N PRO A 143 -13.59 33.79 5.08
CA PRO A 143 -14.79 33.03 5.43
C PRO A 143 -14.52 32.05 6.58
N THR A 144 -15.60 31.60 7.24
CA THR A 144 -15.52 30.53 8.24
C THR A 144 -14.96 29.25 7.60
N VAL A 145 -14.09 28.54 8.31
CA VAL A 145 -13.48 27.28 7.84
C VAL A 145 -14.00 26.09 8.63
N LEU A 146 -14.42 25.04 7.89
CA LEU A 146 -14.70 23.73 8.44
C LEU A 146 -13.74 22.71 7.81
N GLY A 147 -12.63 22.45 8.49
CA GLY A 147 -11.71 21.37 8.10
C GLY A 147 -12.26 20.02 8.53
N MET A 148 -12.21 19.03 7.65
CA MET A 148 -12.70 17.67 7.94
C MET A 148 -11.67 16.62 7.52
N THR A 149 -11.40 15.67 8.41
CA THR A 149 -10.55 14.52 8.12
C THR A 149 -10.89 13.34 9.02
N ALA A 150 -10.52 12.13 8.58
CA ALA A 150 -10.63 10.92 9.39
C ALA A 150 -9.34 10.59 10.14
N THR A 151 -8.19 11.12 9.71
CA THR A 151 -6.86 10.62 10.04
C THR A 151 -5.90 11.74 10.40
N ALA A 152 -6.20 12.52 11.44
CA ALA A 152 -5.27 13.51 11.96
C ALA A 152 -4.90 13.21 13.43
N THR A 153 -3.59 13.10 13.67
CA THR A 153 -3.03 13.06 15.02
C THR A 153 -3.11 14.45 15.67
N PRO A 154 -2.94 14.59 16.99
CA PRO A 154 -2.89 15.89 17.66
C PRO A 154 -1.81 16.83 17.08
N GLU A 155 -0.70 16.28 16.60
CA GLU A 155 0.36 17.02 15.92
C GLU A 155 -0.12 17.51 14.55
N THR A 156 -0.69 16.60 13.74
CA THR A 156 -1.26 16.95 12.43
C THR A 156 -2.38 18.00 12.56
N ALA A 157 -3.21 17.92 13.61
CA ALA A 157 -4.28 18.91 13.85
C ALA A 157 -3.71 20.33 14.10
N ARG A 158 -2.60 20.43 14.85
CA ARG A 158 -1.88 21.70 15.04
C ARG A 158 -1.28 22.23 13.75
N ASP A 159 -0.63 21.34 12.97
CA ASP A 159 -0.04 21.69 11.67
C ASP A 159 -1.10 22.19 10.68
N ILE A 160 -2.30 21.59 10.69
CA ILE A 160 -3.44 22.05 9.88
C ILE A 160 -3.82 23.50 10.24
N GLY A 161 -3.93 23.80 11.54
CA GLY A 161 -4.24 25.15 11.99
C GLY A 161 -3.21 26.17 11.51
N VAL A 162 -1.93 25.86 11.66
CA VAL A 162 -0.81 26.71 11.19
C VAL A 162 -0.84 26.88 9.67
N ALA A 163 -1.03 25.80 8.92
CA ALA A 163 -1.04 25.83 7.46
C ALA A 163 -2.22 26.63 6.89
N LEU A 164 -3.38 26.57 7.54
CA LEU A 164 -4.55 27.37 7.16
C LEU A 164 -4.51 28.81 7.71
N GLY A 165 -3.57 29.14 8.60
CA GLY A 165 -3.53 30.43 9.30
C GLY A 165 -4.74 30.66 10.21
N ARG A 166 -5.20 29.60 10.90
CA ARG A 166 -6.41 29.57 11.74
C ARG A 166 -6.14 28.86 13.05
N GLU A 167 -6.96 29.17 14.05
CA GLU A 167 -7.01 28.45 15.34
C GLU A 167 -8.38 27.78 15.47
N PRO A 168 -8.62 26.64 14.79
CA PRO A 168 -9.93 26.01 14.76
C PRO A 168 -10.27 25.33 16.09
N GLU A 169 -11.54 25.37 16.47
CA GLU A 169 -12.08 24.48 17.50
C GLU A 169 -12.00 23.03 17.01
N VAL A 170 -11.29 22.17 17.76
CA VAL A 170 -11.14 20.76 17.40
C VAL A 170 -12.29 19.94 17.98
N VAL A 171 -13.07 19.29 17.10
CA VAL A 171 -14.17 18.42 17.47
C VAL A 171 -13.81 16.97 17.12
N HIS A 172 -13.79 16.13 18.10
CA HIS A 172 -13.46 14.71 17.99
C HIS A 172 -14.69 13.82 17.99
N THR A 173 -14.68 12.80 17.12
CA THR A 173 -15.46 11.57 17.33
C THR A 173 -14.48 10.39 17.38
N SER A 174 -14.80 9.34 18.14
CA SER A 174 -13.85 8.24 18.33
C SER A 174 -13.41 7.63 17.01
N VAL A 175 -12.09 7.42 16.88
CA VAL A 175 -11.47 6.69 15.76
C VAL A 175 -11.73 5.19 15.87
N VAL A 176 -12.02 4.70 17.06
CA VAL A 176 -12.28 3.29 17.33
C VAL A 176 -13.66 2.90 16.80
N ARG A 177 -13.66 1.90 15.93
CA ARG A 177 -14.87 1.33 15.33
C ARG A 177 -15.20 -0.01 16.02
N PRO A 178 -16.28 -0.05 16.87
CA PRO A 178 -16.58 -1.25 17.68
C PRO A 178 -17.05 -2.46 16.86
N ASN A 179 -17.29 -2.31 15.59
CA ASN A 179 -17.66 -3.40 14.69
C ASN A 179 -16.49 -3.92 13.84
N LEU A 180 -15.27 -3.37 13.99
CA LEU A 180 -14.09 -3.80 13.24
C LEU A 180 -13.15 -4.63 14.10
N ARG A 181 -12.92 -5.87 13.70
CA ARG A 181 -11.89 -6.71 14.28
C ARG A 181 -10.53 -6.41 13.63
N TYR A 182 -9.49 -6.13 14.45
CA TYR A 182 -8.13 -5.91 13.97
C TYR A 182 -7.29 -7.17 14.17
N ASP A 183 -6.86 -7.78 13.07
CA ASP A 183 -5.97 -8.93 13.06
C ASP A 183 -4.66 -8.60 12.34
N VAL A 184 -3.55 -9.09 12.88
CA VAL A 184 -2.25 -9.07 12.21
C VAL A 184 -1.72 -10.51 12.17
N ALA A 185 -1.41 -10.99 10.97
CA ALA A 185 -0.79 -12.28 10.77
C ALA A 185 0.66 -12.12 10.30
N ARG A 186 1.59 -12.80 10.97
CA ARG A 186 2.99 -12.83 10.55
C ARG A 186 3.16 -13.85 9.44
N VAL A 187 3.80 -13.44 8.37
CA VAL A 187 4.05 -14.26 7.18
C VAL A 187 5.53 -14.31 6.85
N ALA A 188 6.04 -15.48 6.51
CA ALA A 188 7.43 -15.65 6.17
C ALA A 188 7.69 -15.45 4.65
N ASN A 189 6.72 -15.81 3.82
CA ASN A 189 6.86 -15.84 2.36
C ASN A 189 5.53 -15.50 1.65
N ALA A 190 5.55 -15.54 0.32
CA ALA A 190 4.37 -15.23 -0.50
C ALA A 190 3.29 -16.33 -0.42
N GLU A 191 3.68 -17.58 -0.19
CA GLU A 191 2.74 -18.70 -0.06
C GLU A 191 1.92 -18.59 1.22
N ASP A 192 2.56 -18.36 2.38
CA ASP A 192 1.86 -18.13 3.64
C ASP A 192 0.86 -16.97 3.51
N ARG A 193 1.29 -15.91 2.84
CA ARG A 193 0.46 -14.72 2.60
C ARG A 193 -0.80 -15.06 1.81
N LEU A 194 -0.64 -15.82 0.74
CA LEU A 194 -1.74 -16.25 -0.11
C LEU A 194 -2.66 -17.22 0.62
N GLN A 195 -2.11 -18.19 1.33
CA GLN A 195 -2.86 -19.18 2.08
C GLN A 195 -3.77 -18.50 3.11
N ILE A 196 -3.23 -17.64 3.95
CA ILE A 196 -4.00 -16.91 4.97
C ILE A 196 -5.09 -16.05 4.32
N LEU A 197 -4.78 -15.36 3.21
CA LEU A 197 -5.77 -14.56 2.48
C LEU A 197 -6.92 -15.42 1.95
N VAL A 198 -6.62 -16.56 1.32
CA VAL A 198 -7.63 -17.49 0.78
C VAL A 198 -8.50 -18.09 1.89
N GLU A 199 -7.90 -18.49 3.00
CA GLU A 199 -8.63 -18.99 4.17
C GLU A 199 -9.59 -17.95 4.73
N ARG A 200 -9.15 -16.69 4.86
CA ARG A 200 -9.99 -15.60 5.35
C ARG A 200 -11.14 -15.29 4.39
N LEU A 201 -10.87 -15.27 3.09
CA LEU A 201 -11.92 -15.06 2.08
C LEU A 201 -12.95 -16.20 2.05
N ARG A 202 -12.53 -17.44 2.25
CA ARG A 202 -13.44 -18.61 2.35
C ARG A 202 -14.29 -18.60 3.62
N ALA A 203 -13.74 -18.09 4.71
CA ALA A 203 -14.46 -17.99 5.99
C ALA A 203 -15.55 -16.91 5.98
N LEU A 204 -15.57 -15.99 5.02
CA LEU A 204 -16.57 -14.95 4.94
C LEU A 204 -17.95 -15.52 4.57
N ARG A 205 -18.95 -15.17 5.37
CA ARG A 205 -20.35 -15.55 5.12
C ARG A 205 -21.10 -14.48 4.31
N GLY A 206 -20.57 -14.15 3.13
CA GLY A 206 -21.13 -13.11 2.28
C GLY A 206 -20.41 -11.77 2.41
N GLY A 207 -20.93 -10.76 1.70
CA GLY A 207 -20.31 -9.44 1.59
C GLY A 207 -19.15 -9.39 0.60
N SER A 208 -18.50 -8.26 0.56
CA SER A 208 -17.39 -7.98 -0.35
C SER A 208 -16.08 -7.82 0.41
N SER A 209 -14.97 -7.92 -0.32
CA SER A 209 -13.62 -7.79 0.24
C SER A 209 -12.76 -6.83 -0.56
N ILE A 210 -11.90 -6.09 0.12
CA ILE A 210 -10.86 -5.27 -0.49
C ILE A 210 -9.50 -5.80 -0.04
N VAL A 211 -8.61 -6.06 -0.99
CA VAL A 211 -7.25 -6.55 -0.75
C VAL A 211 -6.28 -5.49 -1.26
N TYR A 212 -5.57 -4.83 -0.36
CA TYR A 212 -4.59 -3.82 -0.74
C TYR A 212 -3.22 -4.43 -0.96
N ALA A 213 -2.62 -4.14 -2.12
CA ALA A 213 -1.27 -4.52 -2.48
C ALA A 213 -0.46 -3.30 -2.92
N ARG A 214 0.86 -3.33 -2.69
CA ARG A 214 1.72 -2.15 -2.90
C ARG A 214 1.93 -1.79 -4.36
N SER A 215 1.99 -2.76 -5.27
CA SER A 215 2.32 -2.52 -6.67
C SER A 215 1.21 -2.93 -7.63
N ARG A 216 1.16 -2.30 -8.81
CA ARG A 216 0.26 -2.68 -9.92
C ARG A 216 0.38 -4.16 -10.23
N ARG A 217 1.61 -4.65 -10.43
CA ARG A 217 1.90 -6.06 -10.70
C ARG A 217 1.36 -6.99 -9.62
N SER A 218 1.56 -6.66 -8.34
CA SER A 218 1.04 -7.47 -7.24
C SER A 218 -0.48 -7.52 -7.24
N THR A 219 -1.18 -6.43 -7.60
CA THR A 219 -2.65 -6.44 -7.67
C THR A 219 -3.14 -7.41 -8.75
N GLU A 220 -2.51 -7.39 -9.91
CA GLU A 220 -2.84 -8.30 -11.03
C GLU A 220 -2.55 -9.76 -10.67
N GLU A 221 -1.39 -10.04 -10.05
CA GLU A 221 -0.97 -11.37 -9.61
C GLU A 221 -1.94 -11.96 -8.56
N PHE A 222 -2.22 -11.22 -7.48
CA PHE A 222 -3.15 -11.69 -6.45
C PHE A 222 -4.57 -11.88 -7.00
N ALA A 223 -5.08 -10.96 -7.82
CA ALA A 223 -6.41 -11.11 -8.43
C ALA A 223 -6.48 -12.36 -9.33
N ARG A 224 -5.44 -12.65 -10.11
CA ARG A 224 -5.35 -13.85 -10.95
C ARG A 224 -5.38 -15.12 -10.11
N VAL A 225 -4.58 -15.16 -9.04
CA VAL A 225 -4.52 -16.32 -8.14
C VAL A 225 -5.85 -16.54 -7.43
N LEU A 226 -6.49 -15.46 -6.94
CA LEU A 226 -7.81 -15.57 -6.31
C LEU A 226 -8.86 -16.10 -7.28
N ARG A 227 -8.82 -15.72 -8.57
CA ARG A 227 -9.69 -16.32 -9.60
C ARG A 227 -9.42 -17.81 -9.77
N GLY A 228 -8.15 -18.23 -9.75
CA GLY A 228 -7.77 -19.66 -9.77
C GLY A 228 -8.31 -20.45 -8.57
N HIS A 229 -8.53 -19.81 -7.42
CA HIS A 229 -9.18 -20.38 -6.24
C HIS A 229 -10.72 -20.27 -6.25
N GLY A 230 -11.32 -19.83 -7.37
CA GLY A 230 -12.78 -19.77 -7.56
C GLY A 230 -13.44 -18.47 -7.06
N PHE A 231 -12.67 -17.45 -6.67
CA PHE A 231 -13.25 -16.17 -6.29
C PHE A 231 -13.54 -15.29 -7.50
N ARG A 232 -14.63 -14.54 -7.47
CA ARG A 232 -14.90 -13.45 -8.42
C ARG A 232 -14.05 -12.24 -8.01
N ALA A 233 -12.78 -12.24 -8.45
CA ALA A 233 -11.78 -11.24 -8.07
C ALA A 233 -11.35 -10.39 -9.27
N GLU A 234 -11.29 -9.08 -9.08
CA GLU A 234 -10.82 -8.10 -10.06
C GLU A 234 -9.63 -7.32 -9.49
N HIS A 235 -8.76 -6.82 -10.36
CA HIS A 235 -7.67 -5.94 -9.96
C HIS A 235 -8.01 -4.47 -10.29
N TYR A 236 -7.42 -3.55 -9.50
CA TYR A 236 -7.62 -2.12 -9.70
C TYR A 236 -6.37 -1.32 -9.35
N HIS A 237 -5.92 -0.48 -10.27
CA HIS A 237 -4.81 0.45 -10.05
C HIS A 237 -4.86 1.62 -11.03
N ALA A 238 -4.08 2.68 -10.76
CA ALA A 238 -4.07 3.91 -11.58
C ALA A 238 -3.56 3.70 -13.02
N GLY A 239 -2.95 2.56 -13.33
CA GLY A 239 -2.50 2.23 -14.68
C GLY A 239 -3.57 1.62 -15.59
N LEU A 240 -4.77 1.35 -15.07
CA LEU A 240 -5.90 0.90 -15.89
C LEU A 240 -6.51 2.09 -16.64
N GLU A 241 -7.09 1.82 -17.80
CA GLU A 241 -7.88 2.79 -18.56
C GLU A 241 -9.08 3.28 -17.74
N SER A 242 -9.54 4.50 -18.02
CA SER A 242 -10.62 5.14 -17.24
C SER A 242 -11.91 4.34 -17.26
N GLU A 243 -12.26 3.78 -18.41
CA GLU A 243 -13.45 2.95 -18.60
C GLU A 243 -13.38 1.66 -17.80
N GLU A 244 -12.21 1.00 -17.80
CA GLU A 244 -12.00 -0.22 -17.03
C GLU A 244 -12.05 0.05 -15.52
N ARG A 245 -11.47 1.16 -15.06
CA ARG A 245 -11.58 1.59 -13.67
C ARG A 245 -13.03 1.78 -13.24
N THR A 246 -13.83 2.44 -14.09
CA THR A 246 -15.25 2.66 -13.83
C THR A 246 -16.00 1.34 -13.78
N ARG A 247 -15.77 0.44 -14.74
CA ARG A 247 -16.38 -0.89 -14.79
C ARG A 247 -16.11 -1.69 -13.51
N VAL A 248 -14.84 -1.80 -13.11
CA VAL A 248 -14.46 -2.56 -11.90
C VAL A 248 -15.10 -1.97 -10.65
N GLN A 249 -15.17 -0.64 -10.56
CA GLN A 249 -15.80 0.05 -9.44
C GLN A 249 -17.31 -0.21 -9.39
N ASP A 250 -18.00 -0.12 -10.52
CA ASP A 250 -19.44 -0.37 -10.62
C ASP A 250 -19.78 -1.83 -10.34
N ASP A 251 -18.96 -2.77 -10.84
CA ASP A 251 -19.10 -4.20 -10.57
C ASP A 251 -18.92 -4.53 -9.10
N PHE A 252 -17.99 -3.86 -8.44
CA PHE A 252 -17.78 -4.03 -7.00
C PHE A 252 -18.94 -3.46 -6.18
N VAL A 253 -19.38 -2.24 -6.49
CA VAL A 253 -20.50 -1.61 -5.77
C VAL A 253 -21.78 -2.43 -5.95
N ALA A 254 -22.04 -2.94 -7.16
CA ALA A 254 -23.20 -3.77 -7.47
C ALA A 254 -23.10 -5.22 -6.91
N GLY A 255 -21.98 -5.62 -6.30
CA GLY A 255 -21.79 -6.96 -5.73
C GLY A 255 -21.52 -8.05 -6.79
N ARG A 256 -21.25 -7.69 -8.04
CA ARG A 256 -20.84 -8.63 -9.08
C ARG A 256 -19.41 -9.15 -8.83
N THR A 257 -18.56 -8.34 -8.24
CA THR A 257 -17.20 -8.70 -7.80
C THR A 257 -17.20 -8.98 -6.29
N GLN A 258 -16.63 -10.12 -5.88
CA GLN A 258 -16.52 -10.53 -4.48
C GLN A 258 -15.31 -9.90 -3.80
N ALA A 259 -14.18 -9.84 -4.52
CA ALA A 259 -12.94 -9.29 -4.00
C ALA A 259 -12.29 -8.36 -5.02
N VAL A 260 -11.94 -7.14 -4.61
CA VAL A 260 -11.09 -6.25 -5.42
C VAL A 260 -9.70 -6.23 -4.82
N VAL A 261 -8.70 -6.59 -5.64
CA VAL A 261 -7.29 -6.46 -5.28
C VAL A 261 -6.77 -5.15 -5.86
N ALA A 262 -6.34 -4.23 -5.00
CA ALA A 262 -6.08 -2.87 -5.45
C ALA A 262 -4.83 -2.24 -4.82
N THR A 263 -4.30 -1.22 -5.49
CA THR A 263 -3.41 -0.25 -4.85
C THR A 263 -4.24 0.77 -4.04
N THR A 264 -3.58 1.67 -3.32
CA THR A 264 -4.23 2.77 -2.60
C THR A 264 -5.11 3.67 -3.48
N ALA A 265 -4.96 3.58 -4.81
CA ALA A 265 -5.82 4.28 -5.77
C ALA A 265 -7.30 3.83 -5.70
N PHE A 266 -7.57 2.62 -5.21
CA PHE A 266 -8.93 2.13 -4.99
C PHE A 266 -9.35 2.44 -3.56
N GLY A 267 -10.27 3.30 -3.43
CA GLY A 267 -10.77 3.52 -2.09
C GLY A 267 -11.31 4.92 -1.87
N MET A 268 -10.64 5.99 -2.28
CA MET A 268 -11.21 7.32 -2.16
C MET A 268 -12.49 7.38 -3.02
N GLY A 269 -13.64 7.61 -2.37
CA GLY A 269 -14.93 7.68 -3.04
C GLY A 269 -15.75 6.40 -3.09
N ILE A 270 -15.24 5.27 -2.70
CA ILE A 270 -16.02 4.03 -2.66
C ILE A 270 -16.87 4.00 -1.39
N ASP A 271 -18.16 4.01 -1.59
CA ASP A 271 -19.16 3.92 -0.52
C ASP A 271 -19.98 2.63 -0.67
N LYS A 272 -19.38 1.51 -0.21
CA LYS A 272 -20.00 0.20 -0.16
C LYS A 272 -20.14 -0.22 1.30
N PRO A 273 -21.37 -0.41 1.80
CA PRO A 273 -21.62 -0.65 3.22
C PRO A 273 -21.19 -2.04 3.70
N ASP A 274 -21.28 -3.05 2.82
CA ASP A 274 -21.13 -4.47 3.15
C ASP A 274 -19.73 -5.04 2.85
N VAL A 275 -18.70 -4.22 2.99
CA VAL A 275 -17.30 -4.72 2.95
C VAL A 275 -17.01 -5.46 4.25
N ARG A 276 -16.84 -6.79 4.18
CA ARG A 276 -16.64 -7.66 5.35
C ARG A 276 -15.19 -7.93 5.67
N LEU A 277 -14.30 -7.79 4.70
CA LEU A 277 -12.86 -7.94 4.92
C LEU A 277 -12.10 -6.83 4.19
N VAL A 278 -11.20 -6.17 4.91
CA VAL A 278 -10.12 -5.39 4.31
C VAL A 278 -8.81 -6.06 4.68
N CYS A 279 -8.09 -6.55 3.68
CA CYS A 279 -6.79 -7.18 3.85
C CYS A 279 -5.69 -6.31 3.24
N LEU A 280 -4.63 -6.06 4.00
CA LEU A 280 -3.41 -5.43 3.52
C LEU A 280 -2.34 -6.51 3.40
N VAL A 281 -1.94 -6.84 2.17
CA VAL A 281 -0.92 -7.89 1.93
C VAL A 281 0.51 -7.41 2.15
N ASN A 282 0.71 -6.11 2.36
CA ASN A 282 1.97 -5.46 2.73
C ASN A 282 1.69 -4.39 3.78
N TYR A 283 2.74 -3.92 4.48
CA TYR A 283 2.62 -2.74 5.33
C TYR A 283 2.14 -1.54 4.52
N PRO A 284 1.17 -0.77 5.00
CA PRO A 284 0.90 0.58 4.50
C PRO A 284 2.04 1.53 4.91
N ASP A 285 2.05 2.72 4.36
CA ASP A 285 3.15 3.68 4.59
C ASP A 285 3.09 4.35 5.99
N SER A 286 1.93 4.26 6.65
CA SER A 286 1.72 4.81 8.00
C SER A 286 0.54 4.15 8.71
N LEU A 287 0.40 4.42 10.03
CA LEU A 287 -0.75 3.97 10.81
C LEU A 287 -2.02 4.74 10.42
N GLU A 288 -1.91 5.99 10.01
CA GLU A 288 -3.01 6.80 9.47
C GLU A 288 -3.52 6.18 8.16
N GLY A 289 -2.62 5.81 7.24
CA GLY A 289 -2.95 5.10 6.01
C GLY A 289 -3.63 3.76 6.28
N TYR A 290 -3.16 3.01 7.29
CA TYR A 290 -3.81 1.79 7.75
C TYR A 290 -5.26 2.05 8.16
N VAL A 291 -5.49 3.02 9.06
CA VAL A 291 -6.83 3.38 9.56
C VAL A 291 -7.74 3.86 8.43
N GLN A 292 -7.21 4.61 7.47
CA GLN A 292 -7.96 5.06 6.29
C GLN A 292 -8.40 3.89 5.41
N MET A 293 -7.52 2.91 5.17
CA MET A 293 -7.82 1.71 4.37
C MET A 293 -8.84 0.82 5.07
N ILE A 294 -8.64 0.49 6.34
CA ILE A 294 -9.55 -0.37 7.09
C ILE A 294 -10.89 0.29 7.38
N GLY A 295 -10.94 1.63 7.40
CA GLY A 295 -12.16 2.42 7.57
C GLY A 295 -13.23 2.18 6.49
N ARG A 296 -12.89 1.42 5.44
CA ARG A 296 -13.83 1.01 4.38
C ARG A 296 -14.66 -0.20 4.77
N ALA A 297 -14.20 -1.00 5.74
CA ALA A 297 -14.92 -2.16 6.22
C ALA A 297 -16.12 -1.75 7.10
N GLY A 298 -17.20 -2.53 7.02
CA GLY A 298 -18.33 -2.47 7.95
C GLY A 298 -18.97 -1.10 8.14
N ARG A 299 -19.19 -0.32 7.09
CA ARG A 299 -19.82 0.99 7.16
C ARG A 299 -21.29 0.93 7.61
N ASP A 300 -21.91 -0.22 7.42
CA ASP A 300 -23.27 -0.53 7.89
C ASP A 300 -23.35 -0.89 9.38
N GLY A 301 -22.22 -0.87 10.10
CA GLY A 301 -22.15 -1.24 11.51
C GLY A 301 -22.11 -2.75 11.77
N VAL A 302 -22.22 -3.58 10.74
CA VAL A 302 -22.14 -5.04 10.86
C VAL A 302 -20.69 -5.46 11.15
N PRO A 303 -20.45 -6.48 11.99
CA PRO A 303 -19.11 -6.99 12.28
C PRO A 303 -18.32 -7.29 11.01
N SER A 304 -17.11 -6.76 10.94
CA SER A 304 -16.23 -6.89 9.80
C SER A 304 -14.78 -7.05 10.24
N GLU A 305 -13.94 -7.59 9.37
CA GLU A 305 -12.58 -7.95 9.70
C GLU A 305 -11.57 -7.07 8.95
N THR A 306 -10.46 -6.81 9.61
CA THR A 306 -9.29 -6.20 8.98
C THR A 306 -8.09 -7.11 9.23
N LEU A 307 -7.27 -7.32 8.23
CA LEU A 307 -6.12 -8.20 8.29
C LEU A 307 -4.89 -7.53 7.70
N LEU A 308 -3.84 -7.42 8.50
CA LEU A 308 -2.52 -7.01 8.01
C LEU A 308 -1.60 -8.23 7.93
N LEU A 309 -1.08 -8.54 6.75
CA LEU A 309 -0.09 -9.58 6.54
C LEU A 309 1.32 -8.98 6.64
N ALA A 310 1.95 -9.17 7.79
CA ALA A 310 3.21 -8.54 8.15
C ALA A 310 4.39 -9.48 7.93
N SER A 311 5.40 -9.07 7.15
CA SER A 311 6.65 -9.83 6.99
C SER A 311 7.88 -8.97 7.35
N PRO A 312 8.97 -9.59 7.85
CA PRO A 312 10.21 -8.88 8.12
C PRO A 312 10.80 -8.22 6.88
N SER A 313 10.67 -8.85 5.71
CA SER A 313 11.17 -8.28 4.43
C SER A 313 10.39 -7.02 4.02
N ASP A 314 9.08 -6.98 4.29
CA ASP A 314 8.27 -5.79 4.01
C ASP A 314 8.63 -4.65 4.95
N ALA A 315 8.94 -4.92 6.22
CA ALA A 315 9.39 -3.91 7.18
C ALA A 315 10.71 -3.25 6.73
N VAL A 316 11.67 -4.06 6.26
CA VAL A 316 12.93 -3.56 5.68
C VAL A 316 12.66 -2.71 4.44
N ALA A 317 11.78 -3.18 3.56
CA ALA A 317 11.40 -2.44 2.35
C ALA A 317 10.72 -1.11 2.70
N LEU A 318 9.81 -1.10 3.69
CA LEU A 318 9.11 0.10 4.13
C LEU A 318 10.08 1.16 4.65
N ARG A 319 11.03 0.79 5.53
CA ARG A 319 12.08 1.71 6.02
C ARG A 319 12.88 2.31 4.87
N ARG A 320 13.26 1.49 3.90
CA ARG A 320 14.01 1.95 2.73
C ARG A 320 13.20 2.93 1.88
N PHE A 321 11.92 2.64 1.62
CA PHE A 321 11.05 3.51 0.84
C PHE A 321 10.78 4.84 1.56
N ALA A 322 10.55 4.81 2.87
CA ALA A 322 10.33 6.02 3.66
C ALA A 322 11.46 7.04 3.50
N VAL A 323 12.70 6.59 3.49
CA VAL A 323 13.88 7.46 3.29
C VAL A 323 14.01 7.88 1.82
N SER A 324 13.76 6.97 0.87
CA SER A 324 13.91 7.27 -0.56
C SER A 324 12.87 8.27 -1.08
N ASP A 325 11.73 8.39 -0.41
CA ASP A 325 10.67 9.34 -0.79
C ASP A 325 10.99 10.79 -0.42
N VAL A 326 11.95 11.03 0.46
CA VAL A 326 12.40 12.38 0.79
C VAL A 326 13.29 12.92 -0.34
N PRO A 327 13.03 14.15 -0.84
CA PRO A 327 13.84 14.76 -1.89
C PRO A 327 15.31 14.94 -1.46
N ALA A 328 16.22 14.84 -2.42
CA ALA A 328 17.61 15.20 -2.19
C ALA A 328 17.80 16.74 -2.27
N PRO A 329 18.81 17.31 -1.59
CA PRO A 329 19.14 18.74 -1.73
C PRO A 329 19.42 19.16 -3.18
N SER A 330 19.91 18.21 -4.01
CA SER A 330 20.11 18.40 -5.46
C SER A 330 18.82 18.68 -6.21
N ASP A 331 17.72 18.04 -5.83
CA ASP A 331 16.42 18.19 -6.50
C ASP A 331 15.86 19.59 -6.29
N LEU A 332 15.87 20.08 -5.03
CA LEU A 332 15.46 21.44 -4.70
C LEU A 332 16.35 22.48 -5.38
N ARG A 333 17.66 22.22 -5.45
CA ARG A 333 18.62 23.11 -6.14
C ARG A 333 18.38 23.15 -7.64
N ALA A 334 18.03 22.02 -8.26
CA ALA A 334 17.72 21.95 -9.69
C ALA A 334 16.49 22.79 -10.02
N ILE A 335 15.40 22.62 -9.24
CA ILE A 335 14.16 23.39 -9.40
C ILE A 335 14.41 24.88 -9.16
N TYR A 336 15.12 25.27 -8.10
CA TYR A 336 15.41 26.69 -7.80
C TYR A 336 16.20 27.36 -8.92
N ARG A 337 17.23 26.67 -9.46
CA ARG A 337 18.01 27.19 -10.60
C ARG A 337 17.15 27.36 -11.85
N ALA A 338 16.32 26.35 -12.17
CA ALA A 338 15.45 26.44 -13.33
C ALA A 338 14.47 27.62 -13.24
N LEU A 339 13.85 27.81 -12.07
CA LEU A 339 12.97 28.97 -11.83
C LEU A 339 13.70 30.29 -11.96
N ARG A 340 14.93 30.40 -11.44
CA ARG A 340 15.77 31.58 -11.52
C ARG A 340 16.17 31.88 -12.95
N ASP A 341 16.65 30.90 -13.68
CA ASP A 341 17.20 31.06 -15.03
C ASP A 341 16.07 31.33 -16.06
N ALA A 342 14.86 30.82 -15.80
CA ALA A 342 13.69 31.09 -16.64
C ALA A 342 13.16 32.50 -16.49
N GLY A 343 13.18 33.11 -15.30
CA GLY A 343 12.64 34.44 -15.02
C GLY A 343 11.16 34.65 -15.42
N ARG A 344 10.42 33.56 -15.58
CA ARG A 344 9.02 33.52 -16.03
C ARG A 344 8.24 32.39 -15.34
N SER A 345 6.91 32.44 -15.45
CA SER A 345 6.04 31.33 -15.10
C SER A 345 6.41 30.07 -15.90
N MET A 346 6.49 28.92 -15.22
CA MET A 346 6.88 27.64 -15.81
C MET A 346 5.75 26.61 -15.74
N ASP A 347 5.63 25.75 -16.76
CA ASP A 347 4.75 24.60 -16.71
C ASP A 347 5.37 23.54 -15.78
N PRO A 348 4.58 22.91 -14.88
CA PRO A 348 5.05 21.77 -14.10
C PRO A 348 5.73 20.68 -14.93
N ALA A 349 5.27 20.43 -16.16
CA ALA A 349 5.87 19.47 -17.07
C ALA A 349 7.31 19.84 -17.48
N GLU A 350 7.61 21.14 -17.65
CA GLU A 350 8.97 21.63 -17.92
C GLU A 350 9.90 21.31 -16.74
N LEU A 351 9.43 21.51 -15.51
CA LEU A 351 10.19 21.21 -14.29
C LEU A 351 10.32 19.71 -14.02
N ASN A 352 9.30 18.92 -14.36
CA ASN A 352 9.33 17.48 -14.17
C ASN A 352 10.43 16.77 -14.97
N SER A 353 10.84 17.35 -16.10
CA SER A 353 11.97 16.82 -16.89
C SER A 353 13.31 16.87 -16.15
N LEU A 354 13.44 17.75 -15.15
CA LEU A 354 14.67 17.92 -14.36
C LEU A 354 14.72 16.96 -13.17
N VAL A 355 13.55 16.57 -12.66
CA VAL A 355 13.39 15.67 -11.49
C VAL A 355 12.23 14.70 -11.75
N PRO A 356 12.39 13.77 -12.71
CA PRO A 356 11.28 12.97 -13.25
C PRO A 356 10.60 12.05 -12.22
N GLU A 357 11.26 11.74 -11.10
CA GLU A 357 10.72 10.89 -10.04
C GLU A 357 9.94 11.67 -8.97
N ARG A 358 9.81 13.00 -9.12
CA ARG A 358 9.23 13.89 -8.10
C ARG A 358 8.18 14.82 -8.70
N ASP A 359 7.12 15.10 -7.94
CA ASP A 359 6.23 16.19 -8.33
C ASP A 359 6.91 17.55 -8.08
N PRO A 360 7.18 18.36 -9.13
CA PRO A 360 7.84 19.64 -8.97
C PRO A 360 7.05 20.62 -8.09
N ARG A 361 5.74 20.45 -7.94
CA ARG A 361 4.91 21.29 -7.07
C ARG A 361 5.24 21.07 -5.59
N VAL A 362 5.57 19.84 -5.21
CA VAL A 362 6.04 19.51 -3.85
C VAL A 362 7.35 20.23 -3.58
N LEU A 363 8.29 20.17 -4.53
CA LEU A 363 9.60 20.81 -4.40
C LEU A 363 9.49 22.35 -4.34
N VAL A 364 8.60 22.94 -5.14
CA VAL A 364 8.30 24.39 -5.06
C VAL A 364 7.66 24.75 -3.71
N GLY A 365 6.75 23.92 -3.18
CA GLY A 365 6.18 24.10 -1.83
C GLY A 365 7.26 24.06 -0.73
N MET A 366 8.23 23.16 -0.84
CA MET A 366 9.36 23.09 0.08
C MET A 366 10.27 24.34 -0.02
N LEU A 367 10.53 24.82 -1.23
CA LEU A 367 11.27 26.08 -1.44
C LEU A 367 10.51 27.30 -0.89
N GLU A 368 9.19 27.32 -0.99
CA GLU A 368 8.33 28.36 -0.41
C GLU A 368 8.40 28.33 1.13
N GLN A 369 8.36 27.14 1.73
CA GLN A 369 8.49 26.98 3.16
C GLN A 369 9.89 27.36 3.67
N ALA A 370 10.94 27.14 2.86
CA ALA A 370 12.28 27.62 3.14
C ALA A 370 12.43 29.15 2.98
N GLY A 371 11.41 29.85 2.48
CA GLY A 371 11.43 31.30 2.24
C GLY A 371 12.23 31.72 1.03
N LEU A 372 12.44 30.84 0.06
CA LEU A 372 13.21 31.08 -1.16
C LEU A 372 12.34 31.53 -2.35
N VAL A 373 11.08 31.13 -2.33
CA VAL A 373 10.11 31.48 -3.38
C VAL A 373 8.76 31.83 -2.76
N ARG A 374 7.89 32.44 -3.54
CA ARG A 374 6.48 32.67 -3.23
C ARG A 374 5.62 32.23 -4.41
N ARG A 375 4.61 31.39 -4.13
CA ARG A 375 3.63 30.98 -5.14
C ARG A 375 2.62 32.10 -5.39
N GLY A 376 2.46 32.49 -6.68
CA GLY A 376 1.39 33.33 -7.15
C GLY A 376 0.20 32.56 -7.71
N PHE A 377 -0.80 33.30 -8.23
CA PHE A 377 -1.86 32.71 -9.04
C PHE A 377 -1.28 32.16 -10.34
N ASP A 378 -1.80 31.01 -10.76
CA ASP A 378 -1.33 30.35 -11.98
C ASP A 378 -1.76 31.16 -13.24
N ASP A 379 -0.90 31.19 -14.24
CA ASP A 379 -1.20 31.68 -15.58
C ASP A 379 -1.51 30.47 -16.49
N GLY A 380 -2.78 30.13 -16.60
CA GLY A 380 -3.23 28.93 -17.27
C GLY A 380 -2.69 27.67 -16.59
N ARG A 381 -1.83 26.90 -17.29
CA ARG A 381 -1.13 25.73 -16.74
C ARG A 381 0.20 26.06 -16.08
N ARG A 382 0.69 27.28 -16.25
CA ARG A 382 2.01 27.69 -15.77
C ARG A 382 1.94 28.13 -14.33
N MET A 383 2.85 27.63 -13.53
CA MET A 383 3.04 28.06 -12.16
C MET A 383 3.71 29.42 -12.14
N ASN A 384 3.07 30.40 -11.53
CA ASN A 384 3.69 31.68 -11.23
C ASN A 384 4.45 31.58 -9.91
N VAL A 385 5.77 31.68 -9.97
CA VAL A 385 6.67 31.55 -8.82
C VAL A 385 7.58 32.80 -8.80
N GLU A 386 7.42 33.58 -7.77
CA GLU A 386 8.28 34.73 -7.49
C GLU A 386 9.50 34.26 -6.69
N LEU A 387 10.69 34.64 -7.13
CA LEU A 387 11.92 34.43 -6.36
C LEU A 387 12.05 35.48 -5.27
N LEU A 388 12.27 35.05 -4.06
CA LEU A 388 12.56 35.95 -2.94
C LEU A 388 14.07 36.12 -2.78
N ALA A 389 14.48 37.21 -2.13
CA ALA A 389 15.87 37.39 -1.73
C ALA A 389 16.27 36.22 -0.83
N ALA A 390 17.27 35.46 -1.24
CA ALA A 390 17.71 34.28 -0.47
C ALA A 390 18.30 34.78 0.85
N PRO A 391 17.80 34.29 2.01
CA PRO A 391 18.36 34.60 3.30
C PRO A 391 19.76 33.96 3.44
N ASP A 392 20.60 34.54 4.27
CA ASP A 392 22.00 34.07 4.48
C ASP A 392 22.04 32.60 4.96
N ASP A 393 21.01 32.17 5.69
CA ASP A 393 20.85 30.83 6.22
C ASP A 393 20.02 29.89 5.31
N ALA A 394 19.79 30.24 4.04
CA ALA A 394 18.96 29.48 3.11
C ALA A 394 19.34 27.99 3.03
N ALA A 395 20.63 27.68 2.99
CA ALA A 395 21.10 26.30 2.94
C ALA A 395 20.72 25.52 4.22
N VAL A 396 20.89 26.14 5.37
CA VAL A 396 20.54 25.55 6.66
C VAL A 396 19.05 25.31 6.79
N ARG A 397 18.20 26.24 6.30
CA ARG A 397 16.74 26.08 6.28
C ARG A 397 16.32 24.89 5.42
N VAL A 398 16.88 24.78 4.22
CA VAL A 398 16.59 23.67 3.30
C VAL A 398 17.02 22.34 3.93
N GLU A 399 18.22 22.26 4.51
CA GLU A 399 18.73 21.07 5.17
C GLU A 399 17.85 20.66 6.35
N SER A 400 17.53 21.60 7.25
CA SER A 400 16.62 21.38 8.38
C SER A 400 15.24 20.89 7.96
N LEU A 401 14.70 21.41 6.83
CA LEU A 401 13.43 20.97 6.27
C LEU A 401 13.50 19.53 5.78
N LEU A 402 14.56 19.15 5.06
CA LEU A 402 14.77 17.81 4.55
C LEU A 402 15.02 16.79 5.68
N ASP A 403 15.78 17.17 6.69
CA ASP A 403 16.02 16.33 7.87
C ASP A 403 14.72 16.09 8.65
N ARG A 404 13.91 17.13 8.82
CA ARG A 404 12.57 16.97 9.42
C ARG A 404 11.68 16.04 8.59
N ALA A 405 11.68 16.17 7.27
CA ALA A 405 10.93 15.28 6.36
C ALA A 405 11.37 13.83 6.55
N ARG A 406 12.68 13.58 6.63
CA ARG A 406 13.26 12.25 6.84
C ARG A 406 12.85 11.66 8.19
N LEU A 407 13.02 12.41 9.26
CA LEU A 407 12.64 11.97 10.61
C LEU A 407 11.15 11.61 10.71
N VAL A 408 10.28 12.43 10.10
CA VAL A 408 8.84 12.16 10.09
C VAL A 408 8.51 10.91 9.28
N ALA A 409 9.13 10.71 8.12
CA ALA A 409 8.92 9.54 7.28
C ALA A 409 9.39 8.24 7.98
N GLU A 410 10.56 8.27 8.61
CA GLU A 410 11.09 7.16 9.42
C GLU A 410 10.17 6.85 10.61
N ALA A 411 9.76 7.86 11.36
CA ALA A 411 8.88 7.69 12.52
C ALA A 411 7.53 7.06 12.15
N ARG A 412 6.98 7.39 10.98
CA ARG A 412 5.75 6.76 10.47
C ARG A 412 5.94 5.29 10.14
N ALA A 413 7.01 4.96 9.42
CA ALA A 413 7.34 3.58 9.10
C ALA A 413 7.53 2.74 10.38
N GLU A 414 8.25 3.27 11.37
CA GLU A 414 8.44 2.56 12.64
C GLU A 414 7.14 2.39 13.43
N ARG A 415 6.23 3.36 13.40
CA ARG A 415 4.93 3.24 14.11
C ARG A 415 4.06 2.12 13.56
N ILE A 416 3.93 1.99 12.24
CA ILE A 416 3.12 0.91 11.67
C ILE A 416 3.79 -0.46 11.85
N ILE A 417 5.12 -0.52 11.84
CA ILE A 417 5.86 -1.74 12.15
C ILE A 417 5.63 -2.13 13.62
N ALA A 418 5.79 -1.18 14.55
CA ALA A 418 5.53 -1.41 15.97
C ALA A 418 4.08 -1.83 16.24
N PHE A 419 3.11 -1.22 15.55
CA PHE A 419 1.70 -1.65 15.61
C PHE A 419 1.53 -3.12 15.18
N ALA A 420 2.21 -3.57 14.14
CA ALA A 420 2.12 -4.96 13.69
C ALA A 420 2.82 -5.94 14.65
N GLU A 421 3.87 -5.51 15.33
CA GLU A 421 4.68 -6.33 16.23
C GLU A 421 4.18 -6.34 17.69
N THR A 422 3.24 -5.45 18.01
CA THR A 422 2.78 -5.27 19.39
C THR A 422 2.17 -6.54 19.99
N ARG A 423 2.27 -6.62 21.32
CA ARG A 423 1.58 -7.59 22.15
C ARG A 423 0.50 -6.96 23.03
N THR A 424 0.20 -5.68 22.81
CA THR A 424 -0.84 -4.93 23.53
C THR A 424 -2.06 -4.74 22.63
N CYS A 425 -3.17 -4.29 23.21
CA CYS A 425 -4.42 -4.10 22.49
C CYS A 425 -4.26 -3.19 21.26
N ARG A 426 -4.60 -3.67 20.06
CA ARG A 426 -4.45 -2.91 18.81
C ARG A 426 -5.36 -1.69 18.75
N HIS A 427 -6.58 -1.78 19.29
CA HIS A 427 -7.50 -0.63 19.36
C HIS A 427 -6.96 0.44 20.28
N ALA A 428 -6.35 0.06 21.41
CA ALA A 428 -5.73 1.03 22.32
C ALA A 428 -4.56 1.77 21.63
N GLN A 429 -3.74 1.07 20.86
CA GLN A 429 -2.64 1.71 20.12
C GLN A 429 -3.13 2.67 19.03
N VAL A 430 -4.18 2.30 18.30
CA VAL A 430 -4.79 3.22 17.34
C VAL A 430 -5.38 4.42 18.05
N ALA A 431 -6.14 4.23 19.12
CA ALA A 431 -6.72 5.32 19.90
C ALA A 431 -5.64 6.28 20.43
N GLU A 432 -4.59 5.75 21.06
CA GLU A 432 -3.45 6.52 21.58
C GLU A 432 -2.77 7.33 20.48
N HIS A 433 -2.55 6.73 19.31
CA HIS A 433 -1.92 7.43 18.18
C HIS A 433 -2.73 8.65 17.72
N PHE A 434 -4.07 8.58 17.79
CA PHE A 434 -4.95 9.70 17.45
C PHE A 434 -5.32 10.58 18.68
N GLY A 435 -4.65 10.39 19.81
CA GLY A 435 -4.83 11.20 21.00
C GLY A 435 -6.08 10.86 21.80
N GLU A 436 -6.68 9.69 21.58
CA GLU A 436 -7.84 9.21 22.35
C GLU A 436 -7.41 8.26 23.46
N GLN A 437 -8.13 8.31 24.58
CA GLN A 437 -7.98 7.33 25.65
C GLN A 437 -8.87 6.12 25.36
N PHE A 438 -8.28 4.93 25.44
CA PHE A 438 -9.01 3.67 25.27
C PHE A 438 -8.56 2.67 26.34
N VAL A 439 -9.51 2.08 27.03
CA VAL A 439 -9.23 1.11 28.11
C VAL A 439 -9.30 -0.31 27.55
N PRO A 440 -8.15 -1.04 27.49
CA PRO A 440 -8.15 -2.44 27.10
C PRO A 440 -8.75 -3.33 28.22
N PRO A 441 -9.21 -4.58 27.90
CA PRO A 441 -9.17 -5.21 26.58
C PRO A 441 -10.34 -4.79 25.68
N CYS A 442 -10.09 -4.71 24.35
CA CYS A 442 -11.17 -4.38 23.41
C CYS A 442 -12.09 -5.58 23.10
N GLY A 443 -11.67 -6.80 23.38
CA GLY A 443 -12.41 -8.04 23.07
C GLY A 443 -12.50 -8.38 21.58
N MET A 444 -11.88 -7.59 20.68
CA MET A 444 -12.05 -7.74 19.23
C MET A 444 -10.78 -7.41 18.42
N CYS A 445 -9.61 -7.74 18.95
CA CYS A 445 -8.38 -7.82 18.18
C CYS A 445 -7.70 -9.16 18.44
N ASP A 446 -6.76 -9.54 17.59
CA ASP A 446 -6.00 -10.78 17.72
C ASP A 446 -5.26 -10.92 19.06
N VAL A 447 -4.89 -9.80 19.69
CA VAL A 447 -4.22 -9.78 21.00
C VAL A 447 -5.20 -9.99 22.16
N CYS A 448 -6.35 -9.30 22.16
CA CYS A 448 -7.32 -9.37 23.26
C CYS A 448 -8.24 -10.61 23.18
N ALA A 449 -8.54 -11.05 21.96
CA ALA A 449 -9.36 -12.22 21.66
C ALA A 449 -8.68 -13.02 20.53
N PRO A 450 -7.61 -13.76 20.82
CA PRO A 450 -6.95 -14.60 19.84
C PRO A 450 -7.97 -15.54 19.19
N ARG A 451 -7.86 -15.75 17.89
CA ARG A 451 -8.63 -16.83 17.26
C ARG A 451 -8.08 -18.16 17.78
N ALA A 452 -8.96 -19.11 18.04
CA ALA A 452 -8.53 -20.49 18.18
C ALA A 452 -7.70 -20.81 16.92
N GLU A 453 -6.49 -21.31 17.12
CA GLU A 453 -5.65 -21.76 16.01
C GLU A 453 -6.49 -22.78 15.24
N THR A 454 -7.09 -22.36 14.14
CA THR A 454 -7.48 -23.32 13.12
C THR A 454 -6.14 -23.93 12.73
N SER A 455 -5.94 -25.19 13.13
CA SER A 455 -4.85 -26.01 12.62
C SER A 455 -4.69 -25.60 11.16
N THR A 456 -3.54 -25.03 10.82
CA THR A 456 -3.17 -24.77 9.45
C THR A 456 -3.06 -26.13 8.78
N ALA A 457 -4.21 -26.66 8.37
CA ALA A 457 -4.21 -27.68 7.35
C ALA A 457 -3.54 -26.98 6.17
N VAL A 458 -2.27 -27.27 5.98
CA VAL A 458 -1.52 -26.89 4.79
C VAL A 458 -2.45 -27.23 3.64
N LEU A 459 -3.00 -26.22 2.97
CA LEU A 459 -3.79 -26.49 1.76
C LEU A 459 -2.85 -27.32 0.90
N PRO A 460 -3.23 -28.54 0.51
CA PRO A 460 -2.40 -29.32 -0.36
C PRO A 460 -2.15 -28.43 -1.57
N ALA A 461 -0.89 -28.11 -1.78
CA ALA A 461 -0.51 -27.30 -2.90
C ALA A 461 -1.08 -27.97 -4.16
N PRO A 462 -1.58 -27.21 -5.14
CA PRO A 462 -2.10 -27.79 -6.35
C PRO A 462 -1.03 -28.74 -6.91
N PRO A 463 -1.37 -30.01 -7.18
CA PRO A 463 -0.41 -30.97 -7.71
C PRO A 463 0.13 -30.39 -9.03
N LEU A 464 1.39 -30.73 -9.33
CA LEU A 464 1.93 -30.45 -10.66
C LEU A 464 1.06 -31.16 -11.69
N PRO A 465 0.34 -30.46 -12.59
CA PRO A 465 -0.39 -31.11 -13.66
C PRO A 465 0.58 -31.90 -14.52
N GLU A 466 0.24 -33.12 -14.90
CA GLU A 466 1.13 -34.04 -15.63
C GLU A 466 1.58 -33.44 -16.96
N ASP A 467 0.66 -32.80 -17.67
CA ASP A 467 0.89 -32.06 -18.91
C ASP A 467 1.85 -30.87 -18.73
N VAL A 468 1.77 -30.14 -17.61
CA VAL A 468 2.69 -29.03 -17.30
C VAL A 468 4.09 -29.53 -16.99
N GLY A 469 4.22 -30.63 -16.26
CA GLY A 469 5.49 -31.27 -15.96
C GLY A 469 6.23 -31.70 -17.23
N GLU A 470 5.53 -32.39 -18.13
CA GLU A 470 6.06 -32.80 -19.43
C GLU A 470 6.47 -31.58 -20.28
N ALA A 471 5.62 -30.56 -20.34
CA ALA A 471 5.91 -29.34 -21.10
C ALA A 471 7.15 -28.60 -20.59
N ILE A 472 7.40 -28.56 -19.26
CA ILE A 472 8.63 -27.97 -18.69
C ILE A 472 9.86 -28.79 -19.09
N VAL A 473 9.80 -30.12 -18.98
CA VAL A 473 10.92 -30.99 -19.33
C VAL A 473 11.25 -30.86 -20.81
N ASP A 474 10.27 -30.90 -21.69
CA ASP A 474 10.44 -30.73 -23.14
C ASP A 474 11.02 -29.34 -23.48
N ALA A 475 10.53 -28.32 -22.78
CA ALA A 475 11.03 -26.95 -22.96
C ALA A 475 12.50 -26.82 -22.56
N VAL A 476 12.95 -27.49 -21.48
CA VAL A 476 14.34 -27.49 -21.03
C VAL A 476 15.20 -28.29 -22.01
N ALA A 477 14.73 -29.45 -22.48
CA ALA A 477 15.43 -30.26 -23.50
C ALA A 477 15.61 -29.51 -24.83
N GLY A 478 14.68 -28.65 -25.19
CA GLY A 478 14.70 -27.81 -26.40
C GLY A 478 15.54 -26.54 -26.31
N LEU A 479 16.15 -26.22 -25.16
CA LEU A 479 17.02 -25.05 -25.03
C LEU A 479 18.34 -25.25 -25.73
N THR A 480 18.73 -24.31 -26.59
CA THR A 480 20.05 -24.33 -27.28
C THR A 480 21.22 -24.29 -26.29
N TRP A 481 21.03 -23.61 -25.17
CA TRP A 481 22.01 -23.50 -24.09
C TRP A 481 21.28 -23.72 -22.75
N PRO A 482 21.77 -24.62 -21.89
CA PRO A 482 21.19 -24.82 -20.59
C PRO A 482 21.34 -23.55 -19.74
N ILE A 483 20.31 -23.27 -18.94
CA ILE A 483 20.22 -22.05 -18.10
C ILE A 483 19.97 -22.39 -16.64
N GLY A 484 20.37 -21.52 -15.73
CA GLY A 484 20.16 -21.70 -14.30
C GLY A 484 18.67 -21.59 -13.90
N ARG A 485 18.32 -22.17 -12.75
CA ARG A 485 16.93 -22.23 -12.21
C ARG A 485 16.17 -20.89 -12.28
N ARG A 486 16.79 -19.79 -11.84
CA ARG A 486 16.16 -18.46 -11.89
C ARG A 486 15.85 -18.01 -13.32
N SER A 487 16.79 -18.25 -14.22
CA SER A 487 16.65 -17.91 -15.64
C SER A 487 15.58 -18.78 -16.30
N LEU A 488 15.47 -20.06 -15.94
CA LEU A 488 14.44 -20.96 -16.42
C LEU A 488 13.05 -20.49 -15.99
N VAL A 489 12.86 -20.22 -14.71
CA VAL A 489 11.58 -19.69 -14.18
C VAL A 489 11.21 -18.38 -14.89
N ALA A 490 12.14 -17.45 -15.02
CA ALA A 490 11.91 -16.20 -15.74
C ALA A 490 11.53 -16.41 -17.22
N THR A 491 12.13 -17.42 -17.87
CA THR A 491 11.85 -17.78 -19.27
C THR A 491 10.44 -18.35 -19.40
N LEU A 492 10.09 -19.34 -18.59
CA LEU A 492 8.77 -19.98 -18.60
C LEU A 492 7.63 -18.99 -18.31
N CYS A 493 7.85 -18.05 -17.40
CA CYS A 493 6.89 -16.98 -17.08
C CYS A 493 6.86 -15.85 -18.13
N GLY A 494 7.80 -15.79 -19.08
CA GLY A 494 7.88 -14.71 -20.07
C GLY A 494 8.39 -13.39 -19.53
N SER A 495 9.22 -13.41 -18.49
CA SER A 495 9.82 -12.23 -17.87
C SER A 495 10.88 -11.59 -18.77
N LEU A 496 10.96 -10.25 -18.76
CA LEU A 496 12.06 -9.50 -19.40
C LEU A 496 13.42 -9.76 -18.76
N LYS A 497 13.50 -10.45 -17.62
CA LYS A 497 14.74 -10.90 -16.98
C LYS A 497 15.27 -12.22 -17.56
N ALA A 498 14.51 -12.89 -18.44
CA ALA A 498 14.96 -14.08 -19.14
C ALA A 498 16.18 -13.76 -20.03
N PRO A 499 17.15 -14.68 -20.12
CA PRO A 499 18.31 -14.49 -21.01
C PRO A 499 17.88 -14.26 -22.47
N PRO A 500 18.56 -13.38 -23.23
CA PRO A 500 18.20 -13.13 -24.63
C PRO A 500 18.14 -14.41 -25.49
N SER A 501 19.05 -15.34 -25.26
CA SER A 501 19.08 -16.64 -25.94
C SER A 501 17.87 -17.52 -25.65
N ALA A 502 17.32 -17.44 -24.44
CA ALA A 502 16.14 -18.20 -24.03
C ALA A 502 14.83 -17.55 -24.48
N ARG A 503 14.81 -16.24 -24.76
CA ARG A 503 13.60 -15.54 -25.24
C ARG A 503 13.17 -15.95 -26.64
N SER A 504 14.09 -16.47 -27.45
CA SER A 504 13.80 -17.00 -28.80
C SER A 504 13.41 -18.48 -28.80
N SER A 505 13.43 -19.16 -27.65
CA SER A 505 13.07 -20.56 -27.51
C SER A 505 11.56 -20.77 -27.31
N LEU A 506 11.07 -21.99 -27.56
CA LEU A 506 9.70 -22.41 -27.27
C LEU A 506 9.36 -22.37 -25.77
N ALA A 507 10.37 -22.39 -24.90
CA ALA A 507 10.21 -22.23 -23.46
C ALA A 507 9.74 -20.84 -23.05
N TYR A 508 9.98 -19.82 -23.87
CA TYR A 508 9.64 -18.45 -23.51
C TYR A 508 8.13 -18.23 -23.50
N ARG A 509 7.61 -17.81 -22.35
CA ARG A 509 6.18 -17.59 -22.09
C ARG A 509 5.32 -18.87 -22.08
N LEU A 510 5.92 -20.06 -22.06
CA LEU A 510 5.19 -21.32 -22.03
C LEU A 510 4.16 -21.38 -20.88
N LEU A 511 4.52 -20.85 -19.74
CA LEU A 511 3.70 -20.81 -18.53
C LEU A 511 3.35 -19.36 -18.11
N ALA A 512 3.16 -18.46 -19.07
CA ALA A 512 2.86 -17.05 -18.79
C ALA A 512 1.55 -16.84 -18.01
N ALA A 513 0.65 -17.82 -18.02
CA ALA A 513 -0.59 -17.81 -17.26
C ALA A 513 -0.43 -18.29 -15.80
N ALA A 514 0.69 -18.96 -15.46
CA ALA A 514 1.00 -19.43 -14.12
C ALA A 514 1.74 -18.36 -13.30
N THR A 515 1.67 -18.45 -11.96
CA THR A 515 2.45 -17.56 -11.11
C THR A 515 3.93 -17.95 -11.11
N GLU A 516 4.84 -16.99 -10.89
CA GLU A 516 6.27 -17.27 -10.76
C GLU A 516 6.55 -18.24 -9.59
N ALA A 517 5.74 -18.20 -8.53
CA ALA A 517 5.83 -19.11 -7.39
C ALA A 517 5.48 -20.56 -7.78
N ASP A 518 4.38 -20.76 -8.52
CA ASP A 518 3.99 -22.09 -9.00
C ASP A 518 5.04 -22.67 -9.95
N VAL A 519 5.52 -21.88 -10.92
CA VAL A 519 6.54 -22.31 -11.87
C VAL A 519 7.84 -22.68 -11.15
N LYS A 520 8.28 -21.87 -10.19
CA LYS A 520 9.45 -22.16 -9.36
C LYS A 520 9.30 -23.48 -8.61
N ARG A 521 8.15 -23.70 -8.04
CA ARG A 521 7.82 -24.91 -7.30
C ARG A 521 7.76 -26.13 -8.22
N TRP A 522 7.11 -26.03 -9.38
CA TRP A 522 7.06 -27.11 -10.36
C TRP A 522 8.46 -27.49 -10.87
N VAL A 523 9.31 -26.52 -11.12
CA VAL A 523 10.73 -26.76 -11.45
C VAL A 523 11.42 -27.51 -10.30
N GLN A 524 11.21 -27.12 -9.05
CA GLN A 524 11.77 -27.81 -7.88
C GLN A 524 11.25 -29.26 -7.75
N LEU A 525 9.95 -29.51 -7.97
CA LEU A 525 9.39 -30.85 -7.97
C LEU A 525 9.99 -31.74 -9.05
N LEU A 526 10.24 -31.21 -10.24
CA LEU A 526 10.89 -31.91 -11.34
C LEU A 526 12.37 -32.20 -11.07
N GLU A 527 13.06 -31.30 -10.34
CA GLU A 527 14.43 -31.57 -9.86
C GLU A 527 14.45 -32.69 -8.81
N LEU A 528 13.51 -32.65 -7.84
CA LEU A 528 13.37 -33.71 -6.83
C LEU A 528 12.99 -35.06 -7.43
N ALA A 529 12.20 -35.05 -8.51
CA ALA A 529 11.83 -36.25 -9.26
C ALA A 529 12.95 -36.76 -10.20
N GLY A 530 14.07 -36.03 -10.31
CA GLY A 530 15.17 -36.37 -11.19
C GLY A 530 14.92 -36.08 -12.69
N ALA A 531 13.77 -35.52 -13.03
CA ALA A 531 13.44 -35.14 -14.42
C ALA A 531 14.23 -33.91 -14.92
N LEU A 532 14.65 -33.05 -14.00
CA LEU A 532 15.59 -31.96 -14.23
C LEU A 532 16.80 -32.16 -13.32
N VAL A 533 18.00 -32.07 -13.92
CA VAL A 533 19.27 -32.27 -13.22
C VAL A 533 20.10 -30.99 -13.26
N GLU A 534 20.58 -30.56 -12.08
CA GLU A 534 21.49 -29.43 -11.95
C GLU A 534 22.92 -29.89 -12.34
N GLN A 535 23.48 -29.27 -13.35
CA GLN A 535 24.87 -29.51 -13.81
C GLN A 535 25.70 -28.24 -13.66
N THR A 536 26.98 -28.41 -13.40
CA THR A 536 27.93 -27.30 -13.38
C THR A 536 28.70 -27.27 -14.71
N THR A 537 28.61 -26.13 -15.41
CA THR A 537 29.37 -25.94 -16.65
C THR A 537 30.88 -25.85 -16.38
N PRO A 538 31.76 -26.04 -17.37
CA PRO A 538 33.21 -25.85 -17.21
C PRO A 538 33.60 -24.48 -16.66
N ASP A 539 32.78 -23.46 -16.93
CA ASP A 539 32.95 -22.07 -16.44
C ASP A 539 32.39 -21.85 -15.04
N GLY A 540 31.94 -22.91 -14.35
CA GLY A 540 31.46 -22.85 -12.96
C GLY A 540 30.02 -22.39 -12.76
N PHE A 541 29.21 -22.23 -13.82
CA PHE A 541 27.78 -21.86 -13.70
C PHE A 541 26.92 -23.09 -13.48
N ARG A 542 25.94 -22.98 -12.56
CA ARG A 542 24.92 -24.02 -12.33
C ARG A 542 23.77 -23.84 -13.29
N VAL A 543 23.47 -24.87 -14.06
CA VAL A 543 22.42 -24.90 -15.08
C VAL A 543 21.55 -26.14 -14.91
N LEU A 544 20.32 -26.09 -15.41
CA LEU A 544 19.39 -27.21 -15.41
C LEU A 544 19.33 -27.84 -16.78
N THR A 545 19.39 -29.18 -16.82
CA THR A 545 19.25 -30.01 -18.03
C THR A 545 18.12 -31.01 -17.80
N ALA A 546 17.43 -31.39 -18.84
CA ALA A 546 16.46 -32.49 -18.79
C ALA A 546 17.22 -33.84 -18.88
N ASP A 547 16.91 -34.78 -18.00
CA ASP A 547 17.40 -36.13 -18.11
C ASP A 547 16.49 -36.91 -19.08
N GLN A 548 17.07 -37.32 -20.24
CA GLN A 548 16.32 -38.03 -21.28
C GLN A 548 16.19 -39.54 -21.01
N ASP A 549 16.96 -40.08 -20.06
CA ASP A 549 16.98 -41.50 -19.72
C ASP A 549 16.08 -41.87 -18.54
N VAL A 550 15.59 -40.91 -17.80
CA VAL A 550 14.60 -41.15 -16.76
C VAL A 550 13.25 -41.39 -17.42
N ALA A 551 12.76 -42.62 -17.34
CA ALA A 551 11.41 -42.99 -17.74
C ALA A 551 10.44 -41.97 -17.14
N ARG A 552 9.71 -41.21 -17.99
CA ARG A 552 8.83 -40.09 -17.67
C ARG A 552 8.13 -40.35 -16.32
N PRO A 553 8.44 -39.60 -15.27
CA PRO A 553 7.97 -39.94 -13.93
C PRO A 553 6.45 -39.79 -13.93
N ARG A 554 5.76 -40.91 -13.78
CA ARG A 554 4.39 -40.88 -13.26
C ARG A 554 4.49 -40.40 -11.82
N ILE A 555 4.34 -39.09 -11.62
CA ILE A 555 4.29 -38.50 -10.29
C ILE A 555 3.01 -39.05 -9.65
N ARG A 556 3.16 -40.11 -8.84
CA ARG A 556 2.09 -40.57 -7.99
C ARG A 556 1.71 -39.40 -7.11
N THR A 557 0.53 -38.83 -7.35
CA THR A 557 -0.18 -37.96 -6.42
C THR A 557 -0.33 -38.72 -5.11
N GLY A 558 0.52 -38.43 -4.11
CA GLY A 558 0.45 -39.10 -2.83
C GLY A 558 1.78 -39.33 -2.11
N ALA A 559 2.89 -38.69 -2.49
CA ALA A 559 4.01 -38.54 -1.55
C ALA A 559 3.70 -37.34 -0.65
N THR A 560 2.82 -37.57 0.32
CA THR A 560 2.81 -36.83 1.57
C THR A 560 4.22 -36.92 2.16
N ILE A 561 4.76 -35.78 2.60
CA ILE A 561 5.87 -35.75 3.54
C ILE A 561 5.29 -36.25 4.89
N GLU A 562 4.95 -37.52 4.94
CA GLU A 562 4.74 -38.34 6.14
C GLU A 562 6.00 -39.16 6.28
N ASP A 563 6.81 -38.70 7.20
CA ASP A 563 7.79 -39.33 8.08
C ASP A 563 9.01 -38.42 8.29
N VAL A 564 8.78 -37.16 8.66
CA VAL A 564 9.75 -36.46 9.50
C VAL A 564 9.45 -36.93 10.93
N ASP A 565 10.31 -37.80 11.48
CA ASP A 565 10.24 -38.14 12.89
C ASP A 565 10.41 -36.86 13.72
N ASP A 566 9.27 -36.35 14.21
CA ASP A 566 9.24 -35.09 15.00
C ASP A 566 10.16 -35.16 16.22
N GLY A 567 10.45 -36.40 16.73
CA GLY A 567 11.39 -36.63 17.81
C GLY A 567 12.84 -36.35 17.42
N VAL A 568 13.30 -36.82 16.25
CA VAL A 568 14.68 -36.57 15.76
C VAL A 568 14.84 -35.10 15.41
N ALA A 569 13.86 -34.49 14.74
CA ALA A 569 13.91 -33.09 14.40
C ALA A 569 13.99 -32.18 15.64
N ALA A 570 13.25 -32.54 16.70
CA ALA A 570 13.29 -31.80 17.97
C ALA A 570 14.66 -31.91 18.66
N ARG A 571 15.26 -33.13 18.71
CA ARG A 571 16.60 -33.35 19.28
C ARG A 571 17.67 -32.56 18.49
N LEU A 572 17.62 -32.58 17.18
CA LEU A 572 18.55 -31.84 16.32
C LEU A 572 18.43 -30.31 16.50
N ARG A 573 17.20 -29.79 16.72
CA ARG A 573 17.01 -28.35 17.04
C ARG A 573 17.63 -27.99 18.39
N THR A 574 17.44 -28.84 19.40
CA THR A 574 18.03 -28.63 20.74
C THR A 574 19.54 -28.66 20.68
N TRP A 575 20.12 -29.69 20.06
CA TRP A 575 21.56 -29.79 19.85
C TRP A 575 22.15 -28.58 19.09
N ARG A 576 21.50 -28.16 18.01
CA ARG A 576 21.93 -26.97 17.25
C ARG A 576 21.97 -25.71 18.10
N LEU A 577 20.98 -25.53 18.97
CA LEU A 577 20.89 -24.37 19.85
C LEU A 577 22.00 -24.39 20.92
N GLU A 578 22.28 -25.55 21.49
CA GLU A 578 23.36 -25.74 22.47
C GLU A 578 24.73 -25.51 21.82
N ARG A 579 24.92 -26.06 20.62
CA ARG A 579 26.17 -25.90 19.87
C ARG A 579 26.41 -24.46 19.43
N SER A 580 25.36 -23.79 18.97
CA SER A 580 25.37 -22.36 18.65
C SER A 580 25.87 -21.49 19.82
N ARG A 581 25.40 -21.82 21.03
CA ARG A 581 25.83 -21.12 22.25
C ARG A 581 27.28 -21.44 22.61
N ALA A 582 27.69 -22.69 22.47
CA ALA A 582 29.05 -23.13 22.75
C ALA A 582 30.07 -22.52 21.77
N ASP A 583 29.72 -22.45 20.51
CA ASP A 583 30.58 -21.91 19.44
C ASP A 583 30.51 -20.37 19.31
N GLY A 584 29.59 -19.70 20.00
CA GLY A 584 29.38 -18.25 19.93
C GLY A 584 28.93 -17.75 18.56
N VAL A 585 28.25 -18.60 17.77
CA VAL A 585 27.79 -18.28 16.41
C VAL A 585 26.27 -18.44 16.29
N PRO A 586 25.58 -17.73 15.39
CA PRO A 586 24.16 -17.91 15.15
C PRO A 586 23.80 -19.35 14.76
N ALA A 587 22.65 -19.87 15.20
CA ALA A 587 22.21 -21.26 14.99
C ALA A 587 22.21 -21.69 13.52
N TYR A 588 21.87 -20.79 12.59
CA TYR A 588 21.87 -21.09 11.15
C TYR A 588 23.28 -21.29 10.57
N VAL A 589 24.32 -20.79 11.22
CA VAL A 589 25.74 -21.00 10.83
C VAL A 589 26.16 -22.42 11.17
N VAL A 590 25.68 -22.97 12.29
CA VAL A 590 25.92 -24.39 12.67
C VAL A 590 25.22 -25.30 11.68
N LEU A 591 23.88 -25.20 11.54
CA LEU A 591 23.07 -25.95 10.57
C LEU A 591 21.89 -25.09 10.09
N HIS A 592 21.66 -25.07 8.77
CA HIS A 592 20.45 -24.51 8.19
C HIS A 592 19.22 -25.38 8.51
N ASP A 593 18.03 -24.75 8.58
CA ASP A 593 16.78 -25.48 8.85
C ASP A 593 16.49 -26.58 7.81
N SER A 594 16.81 -26.32 6.53
CA SER A 594 16.67 -27.32 5.47
C SER A 594 17.58 -28.54 5.68
N THR A 595 18.82 -28.31 6.12
CA THR A 595 19.78 -29.39 6.43
C THR A 595 19.33 -30.19 7.64
N LEU A 596 18.74 -29.52 8.65
CA LEU A 596 18.20 -30.18 9.85
C LEU A 596 17.00 -31.06 9.49
N GLN A 597 16.09 -30.60 8.65
CA GLN A 597 14.95 -31.37 8.15
C GLN A 597 15.40 -32.59 7.34
N GLU A 598 16.41 -32.40 6.48
CA GLU A 598 16.98 -33.48 5.67
C GLU A 598 17.65 -34.54 6.55
N LEU A 599 18.39 -34.16 7.60
CA LEU A 599 18.95 -35.07 8.60
C LEU A 599 17.88 -35.87 9.34
N ALA A 600 16.77 -35.22 9.71
CA ALA A 600 15.66 -35.89 10.39
C ALA A 600 14.91 -36.88 9.47
N ALA A 601 14.88 -36.60 8.16
CA ALA A 601 14.26 -37.47 7.17
C ALA A 601 15.17 -38.67 6.78
N VAL A 602 16.46 -38.38 6.50
CA VAL A 602 17.43 -39.38 6.00
C VAL A 602 17.97 -40.26 7.14
N LYS A 603 18.10 -39.72 8.37
CA LYS A 603 18.63 -40.40 9.57
C LYS A 603 19.96 -41.12 9.29
N PRO A 604 21.00 -40.41 8.83
CA PRO A 604 22.27 -41.03 8.51
C PRO A 604 22.87 -41.74 9.76
N GLN A 605 23.45 -42.91 9.54
CA GLN A 605 24.07 -43.70 10.60
C GLN A 605 25.59 -43.76 10.52
N THR A 606 26.14 -43.31 9.38
CA THR A 606 27.59 -43.30 9.12
C THR A 606 28.08 -41.95 8.65
N HIS A 607 29.37 -41.71 8.78
CA HIS A 607 30.02 -40.47 8.29
C HIS A 607 29.85 -40.31 6.76
N ASP A 608 29.89 -41.41 6.00
CA ASP A 608 29.72 -41.38 4.56
C ASP A 608 28.27 -40.98 4.17
N GLU A 609 27.29 -41.50 4.89
CA GLU A 609 25.89 -41.09 4.69
C GLU A 609 25.64 -39.64 5.09
N LEU A 610 26.29 -39.17 6.18
CA LEU A 610 26.24 -37.78 6.62
C LEU A 610 26.89 -36.84 5.60
N ALA A 611 27.97 -37.27 4.94
CA ALA A 611 28.62 -36.53 3.87
C ALA A 611 27.72 -36.35 2.63
N GLY A 612 26.78 -37.24 2.41
CA GLY A 612 25.77 -37.17 1.35
C GLY A 612 24.67 -36.13 1.61
N VAL A 613 24.50 -35.66 2.86
CA VAL A 613 23.45 -34.70 3.23
C VAL A 613 23.86 -33.29 2.77
N LYS A 614 22.96 -32.61 2.11
CA LYS A 614 23.20 -31.27 1.56
C LYS A 614 23.56 -30.26 2.67
N GLY A 615 24.69 -29.59 2.52
CA GLY A 615 25.19 -28.58 3.48
C GLY A 615 26.27 -29.08 4.43
N PHE A 616 26.70 -30.37 4.30
CA PHE A 616 27.85 -30.93 4.98
C PHE A 616 29.10 -30.90 4.09
N GLY A 617 29.89 -29.86 4.24
CA GLY A 617 31.25 -29.82 3.69
C GLY A 617 32.27 -30.46 4.64
N PRO A 618 33.55 -30.71 4.18
CA PRO A 618 34.59 -31.37 4.96
C PRO A 618 34.77 -30.81 6.38
N VAL A 619 34.71 -29.49 6.52
CA VAL A 619 34.90 -28.76 7.79
C VAL A 619 33.75 -29.06 8.78
N LYS A 620 32.52 -29.18 8.30
CA LYS A 620 31.37 -29.49 9.16
C LYS A 620 31.32 -30.96 9.52
N LEU A 621 31.75 -31.83 8.65
CA LEU A 621 31.90 -33.26 8.96
C LEU A 621 32.93 -33.47 10.05
N GLU A 622 34.13 -32.90 9.92
CA GLU A 622 35.16 -33.00 10.94
C GLU A 622 34.74 -32.45 12.31
N ARG A 623 33.90 -31.41 12.30
CA ARG A 623 33.54 -30.68 13.54
C ARG A 623 32.29 -31.20 14.24
N TYR A 624 31.32 -31.76 13.50
CA TYR A 624 29.98 -32.04 14.02
C TYR A 624 29.47 -33.45 13.74
N ALA A 625 30.19 -34.30 12.98
CA ALA A 625 29.66 -35.59 12.54
C ALA A 625 29.36 -36.52 13.70
N ASP A 626 30.27 -36.72 14.64
CA ASP A 626 30.10 -37.62 15.76
C ASP A 626 28.93 -37.20 16.67
N ASP A 627 28.84 -35.91 16.98
CA ASP A 627 27.78 -35.36 17.80
C ASP A 627 26.40 -35.55 17.14
N LEU A 628 26.31 -35.32 15.83
CA LEU A 628 25.07 -35.44 15.07
C LEU A 628 24.61 -36.88 14.93
N LEU A 629 25.53 -37.80 14.62
CA LEU A 629 25.22 -39.22 14.56
C LEU A 629 24.70 -39.74 15.93
N ALA A 630 25.28 -39.29 17.03
CA ALA A 630 24.81 -39.62 18.38
C ALA A 630 23.40 -39.08 18.65
N VAL A 631 23.09 -37.84 18.21
CA VAL A 631 21.75 -37.21 18.37
C VAL A 631 20.69 -37.87 17.49
N ILE A 632 21.07 -38.34 16.32
CA ILE A 632 20.14 -39.02 15.39
C ILE A 632 19.81 -40.44 15.85
N THR A 633 20.79 -41.17 16.41
CA THR A 633 20.63 -42.54 16.85
C THR A 633 20.07 -42.71 18.27
N SER A 634 20.07 -41.66 19.10
CA SER A 634 19.43 -41.61 20.41
C SER A 634 17.91 -41.42 20.31
#